data_b4efe0aea64cc825cce69bc71da5d595
#
_entry.id   b4efe0aea64cc825cce69bc71da5d595
#
_cell.length_a   1.000
_cell.length_b   1.000
_cell.length_c   1.000
_cell.angle_alpha   90.00
_cell.angle_beta   90.00
_cell.angle_gamma   90.00
#
_symmetry.space_group_name_H-M   'P 1'
#
loop_
_entity.id
_entity.type
_entity.pdbx_description
1 polymer ?
#
loop_
_entity_poly.entity_id
_entity_poly.type
_entity_poly.pdbx_seq_one_letter_code
_entity_poly.pdbx_strand_id
1 'polypeptide(L)'
;EISNSLSAGLGHSFRTLFAASSDGDVFALDDENGELKWQASVNTEVLSSPVANGRIVAVQSVDGRITALDFKTGEFKWEYLAVIPQLTLRGTSEPYFSNNMLFIGFANGNLAMIDPDSGVVRWEIPLTLSEASSEFERIIDVDAKPIVTSGLAIGAAYQGSISAIEIQSSRTVWRQDSSIFQDFISYR
;
A
#
# COMPACT_ATOMS: atom_id res chain seq x y z
N GLU A 1 11.05 17.04 18.55
CA GLU A 1 11.73 17.29 17.25
C GLU A 1 12.03 15.94 16.60
N ILE A 2 11.55 15.71 15.37
CA ILE A 2 11.84 14.48 14.62
C ILE A 2 13.23 14.69 14.03
N SER A 3 14.20 13.87 14.48
CA SER A 3 15.59 13.95 14.03
C SER A 3 15.90 13.08 12.81
N ASN A 4 14.98 12.19 12.44
CA ASN A 4 15.17 11.22 11.35
C ASN A 4 14.80 11.83 9.99
N SER A 5 15.48 11.39 8.93
CA SER A 5 15.12 11.76 7.57
C SER A 5 13.81 11.09 7.18
N LEU A 6 12.77 11.88 6.92
CA LEU A 6 11.50 11.38 6.41
C LEU A 6 11.68 10.96 4.94
N SER A 7 11.24 9.76 4.60
CA SER A 7 11.36 9.17 3.25
C SER A 7 10.00 8.98 2.58
N ALA A 8 8.94 8.85 3.38
CA ALA A 8 7.57 8.66 2.90
C ALA A 8 6.82 9.99 2.81
N GLY A 9 5.78 10.02 1.98
CA GLY A 9 4.80 11.10 2.00
C GLY A 9 4.04 11.16 3.33
N LEU A 10 3.34 12.27 3.58
CA LEU A 10 2.52 12.42 4.78
C LEU A 10 1.15 11.77 4.59
N GLY A 11 0.77 10.92 5.54
CA GLY A 11 -0.61 10.46 5.69
C GLY A 11 -1.39 11.42 6.61
N HIS A 12 -2.67 11.64 6.34
CA HIS A 12 -3.55 12.43 7.20
C HIS A 12 -4.90 11.75 7.38
N SER A 13 -5.29 11.51 8.62
CA SER A 13 -6.60 10.96 8.97
C SER A 13 -6.96 11.26 10.42
N PHE A 14 -8.24 11.55 10.69
CA PHE A 14 -8.78 11.71 12.05
C PHE A 14 -7.95 12.64 12.94
N ARG A 15 -7.61 13.83 12.44
CA ARG A 15 -6.81 14.85 13.15
C ARG A 15 -5.43 14.35 13.57
N THR A 16 -4.85 13.48 12.75
CA THR A 16 -3.52 12.92 12.98
C THR A 16 -2.75 12.89 11.67
N LEU A 17 -1.54 13.42 11.70
CA LEU A 17 -0.55 13.31 10.63
C LEU A 17 0.31 12.09 10.90
N PHE A 18 0.58 11.32 9.86
CA PHE A 18 1.50 10.20 9.90
C PHE A 18 2.69 10.49 8.99
N ALA A 19 3.88 10.20 9.48
CA ALA A 19 5.12 10.29 8.73
C ALA A 19 5.93 9.02 8.95
N ALA A 20 6.77 8.67 7.98
CA ALA A 20 7.68 7.55 8.14
C ALA A 20 9.08 7.90 7.61
N SER A 21 10.09 7.25 8.17
CA SER A 21 11.50 7.45 7.84
C SER A 21 12.08 6.29 7.03
N SER A 22 13.25 6.54 6.43
CA SER A 22 14.06 5.52 5.77
C SER A 22 14.56 4.43 6.72
N ASP A 23 14.60 4.71 8.01
CA ASP A 23 15.02 3.74 9.04
C ASP A 23 13.86 2.89 9.56
N GLY A 24 12.63 3.14 9.04
CA GLY A 24 11.41 2.42 9.43
C GLY A 24 10.71 2.97 10.67
N ASP A 25 11.08 4.17 11.14
CA ASP A 25 10.32 4.84 12.19
C ASP A 25 9.03 5.43 11.62
N VAL A 26 7.94 5.23 12.36
CA VAL A 26 6.60 5.74 12.06
C VAL A 26 6.19 6.69 13.17
N PHE A 27 5.76 7.89 12.81
CA PHE A 27 5.36 8.95 13.74
C PHE A 27 3.89 9.28 13.53
N ALA A 28 3.15 9.43 14.62
CA ALA A 28 1.83 10.05 14.63
C ALA A 28 1.89 11.39 15.38
N LEU A 29 1.45 12.43 14.71
CA LEU A 29 1.49 13.80 15.20
C LEU A 29 0.06 14.36 15.26
N ASP A 30 -0.19 15.22 16.20
CA ASP A 30 -1.42 16.02 16.20
C ASP A 30 -1.38 17.02 15.05
N ASP A 31 -2.45 17.13 14.27
CA ASP A 31 -2.49 18.00 13.08
C ASP A 31 -2.69 19.50 13.41
N GLU A 32 -3.06 19.85 14.64
CA GLU A 32 -3.23 21.25 15.04
C GLU A 32 -1.95 21.87 15.56
N ASN A 33 -1.17 21.10 16.35
CA ASN A 33 -0.02 21.67 17.07
C ASN A 33 1.30 20.95 16.78
N GLY A 34 1.28 19.82 16.01
CA GLY A 34 2.46 19.05 15.67
C GLY A 34 3.05 18.23 16.82
N GLU A 35 2.33 18.09 17.95
CA GLU A 35 2.81 17.29 19.07
C GLU A 35 2.83 15.80 18.72
N LEU A 36 3.89 15.11 19.15
CA LEU A 36 4.04 13.68 18.97
C LEU A 36 3.04 12.93 19.85
N LYS A 37 2.13 12.17 19.22
CA LYS A 37 1.20 11.27 19.90
C LYS A 37 1.85 9.95 20.25
N TRP A 38 2.56 9.37 19.26
CA TRP A 38 3.33 8.14 19.43
C TRP A 38 4.37 7.98 18.32
N GLN A 39 5.36 7.13 18.59
CA GLN A 39 6.36 6.65 17.65
C GLN A 39 6.43 5.13 17.73
N ALA A 40 6.57 4.48 16.59
CA ALA A 40 6.77 3.04 16.45
C ALA A 40 7.85 2.76 15.40
N SER A 41 8.37 1.53 15.34
CA SER A 41 9.30 1.11 14.29
C SER A 41 8.78 -0.14 13.58
N VAL A 42 8.90 -0.16 12.25
CA VAL A 42 8.61 -1.33 11.39
C VAL A 42 9.89 -2.01 10.92
N ASN A 43 11.06 -1.54 11.40
CA ASN A 43 12.40 -2.09 11.19
C ASN A 43 12.87 -2.20 9.73
N THR A 44 12.20 -1.53 8.80
CA THR A 44 12.58 -1.52 7.38
C THR A 44 12.08 -0.26 6.70
N GLU A 45 12.73 0.12 5.60
CA GLU A 45 12.46 1.36 4.89
C GLU A 45 11.00 1.47 4.45
N VAL A 46 10.41 2.66 4.65
CA VAL A 46 9.05 3.02 4.23
C VAL A 46 9.13 4.13 3.19
N LEU A 47 8.53 3.93 2.03
CA LEU A 47 8.51 4.92 0.95
C LEU A 47 7.11 5.46 0.65
N SER A 48 6.05 4.70 0.92
CA SER A 48 4.67 5.16 0.76
C SER A 48 4.13 5.82 2.02
N SER A 49 3.18 6.73 1.85
CA SER A 49 2.51 7.37 2.98
C SER A 49 1.78 6.35 3.85
N PRO A 50 1.95 6.38 5.18
CA PRO A 50 1.10 5.59 6.07
C PRO A 50 -0.36 6.01 5.96
N VAL A 51 -1.29 5.06 5.95
CA VAL A 51 -2.74 5.34 5.86
C VAL A 51 -3.48 4.79 7.07
N ALA A 52 -4.57 5.45 7.47
CA ALA A 52 -5.32 5.05 8.66
C ALA A 52 -6.84 5.03 8.45
N ASN A 53 -7.52 4.14 9.18
CA ASN A 53 -8.99 4.03 9.19
C ASN A 53 -9.60 4.39 10.56
N GLY A 54 -8.81 4.95 11.49
CA GLY A 54 -9.22 5.29 12.85
C GLY A 54 -9.12 4.14 13.85
N ARG A 55 -8.80 2.92 13.41
CA ARG A 55 -8.54 1.75 14.25
C ARG A 55 -7.09 1.30 14.13
N ILE A 56 -6.60 1.25 12.90
CA ILE A 56 -5.21 0.91 12.60
C ILE A 56 -4.57 1.96 11.68
N VAL A 57 -3.26 1.98 11.70
CA VAL A 57 -2.40 2.62 10.72
C VAL A 57 -1.71 1.51 9.92
N ALA A 58 -1.90 1.49 8.61
CA ALA A 58 -1.23 0.54 7.71
C ALA A 58 0.00 1.20 7.10
N VAL A 59 1.12 0.51 7.18
CA VAL A 59 2.44 0.94 6.69
C VAL A 59 2.96 -0.12 5.74
N GLN A 60 3.28 0.28 4.50
CA GLN A 60 3.93 -0.59 3.52
C GLN A 60 5.43 -0.32 3.48
N SER A 61 6.22 -1.38 3.63
CA SER A 61 7.67 -1.33 3.58
C SER A 61 8.20 -1.87 2.25
N VAL A 62 9.43 -1.48 1.90
CA VAL A 62 10.07 -1.85 0.62
C VAL A 62 10.32 -3.35 0.45
N ASP A 63 10.30 -4.12 1.51
CA ASP A 63 10.45 -5.58 1.49
C ASP A 63 9.15 -6.34 1.20
N GLY A 64 8.06 -5.63 0.85
CA GLY A 64 6.74 -6.21 0.59
C GLY A 64 5.90 -6.47 1.85
N ARG A 65 6.35 -5.96 3.00
CA ARG A 65 5.67 -6.11 4.28
C ARG A 65 4.61 -5.03 4.45
N ILE A 66 3.44 -5.43 4.95
CA ILE A 66 2.41 -4.54 5.46
C ILE A 66 2.34 -4.72 6.96
N THR A 67 2.61 -3.67 7.69
CA THR A 67 2.50 -3.64 9.15
C THR A 67 1.29 -2.82 9.56
N ALA A 68 0.44 -3.39 10.39
CA ALA A 68 -0.65 -2.65 11.02
C ALA A 68 -0.27 -2.30 12.46
N LEU A 69 -0.39 -1.03 12.77
CA LEU A 69 -0.18 -0.47 14.11
C LEU A 69 -1.52 0.01 14.66
N ASP A 70 -1.69 -0.03 15.97
CA ASP A 70 -2.86 0.58 16.62
C ASP A 70 -2.90 2.09 16.35
N PHE A 71 -4.04 2.59 15.92
CA PHE A 71 -4.19 4.01 15.57
C PHE A 71 -3.87 4.96 16.74
N LYS A 72 -4.19 4.59 17.98
CA LYS A 72 -4.07 5.44 19.17
C LYS A 72 -2.72 5.32 19.85
N THR A 73 -2.12 4.12 19.84
CA THR A 73 -0.94 3.81 20.66
C THR A 73 0.31 3.54 19.84
N GLY A 74 0.18 3.23 18.53
CA GLY A 74 1.30 2.78 17.70
C GLY A 74 1.74 1.34 17.96
N GLU A 75 1.04 0.60 18.85
CA GLU A 75 1.38 -0.79 19.13
C GLU A 75 1.14 -1.69 17.93
N PHE A 76 2.02 -2.68 17.74
CA PHE A 76 1.90 -3.69 16.68
C PHE A 76 0.60 -4.50 16.84
N LYS A 77 -0.11 -4.69 15.73
CA LYS A 77 -1.31 -5.53 15.67
C LYS A 77 -1.12 -6.80 14.84
N TRP A 78 -0.71 -6.63 13.61
CA TRP A 78 -0.47 -7.73 12.69
C TRP A 78 0.48 -7.29 11.56
N GLU A 79 1.04 -8.26 10.88
CA GLU A 79 1.77 -8.03 9.63
C GLU A 79 1.40 -9.07 8.58
N TYR A 80 1.52 -8.67 7.33
CA TYR A 80 1.46 -9.53 6.16
C TYR A 80 2.72 -9.33 5.33
N LEU A 81 3.31 -10.42 4.85
CA LEU A 81 4.50 -10.39 4.00
C LEU A 81 4.14 -10.95 2.62
N ALA A 82 4.14 -10.09 1.60
CA ALA A 82 4.01 -10.53 0.22
C ALA A 82 5.32 -11.15 -0.29
N VAL A 83 5.20 -12.15 -1.14
CA VAL A 83 6.37 -12.68 -1.85
C VAL A 83 6.69 -11.76 -3.01
N ILE A 84 7.78 -11.01 -2.90
CA ILE A 84 8.23 -10.09 -3.94
C ILE A 84 9.47 -10.63 -4.67
N PRO A 85 9.71 -10.24 -5.94
CA PRO A 85 10.92 -10.57 -6.68
C PRO A 85 12.18 -9.99 -6.00
N GLN A 86 13.33 -10.59 -6.27
CA GLN A 86 14.62 -10.07 -5.78
C GLN A 86 15.02 -8.75 -6.44
N LEU A 87 14.54 -8.51 -7.66
CA LEU A 87 14.72 -7.25 -8.41
C LEU A 87 13.36 -6.56 -8.49
N THR A 88 13.25 -5.43 -7.83
CA THR A 88 12.06 -4.55 -7.87
C THR A 88 12.52 -3.13 -8.17
N LEU A 89 11.60 -2.32 -8.70
CA LEU A 89 11.81 -0.87 -8.72
C LEU A 89 11.73 -0.35 -7.27
N ARG A 90 12.46 0.74 -7.00
CA ARG A 90 12.40 1.37 -5.68
C ARG A 90 11.14 2.23 -5.58
N GLY A 91 10.01 1.59 -5.40
CA GLY A 91 8.71 2.20 -5.21
C GLY A 91 7.83 1.31 -4.35
N THR A 92 6.79 1.86 -3.78
CA THR A 92 5.73 1.14 -3.08
C THR A 92 4.42 1.84 -3.32
N SER A 93 3.37 1.08 -3.62
CA SER A 93 2.01 1.58 -3.75
C SER A 93 1.57 2.23 -2.42
N GLU A 94 0.85 3.33 -2.47
CA GLU A 94 0.17 3.83 -1.28
C GLU A 94 -1.02 2.94 -0.96
N PRO A 95 -1.10 2.31 0.23
CA PRO A 95 -2.27 1.53 0.62
C PRO A 95 -3.54 2.39 0.64
N TYR A 96 -4.70 1.78 0.39
CA TYR A 96 -5.97 2.50 0.32
C TYR A 96 -7.08 1.83 1.10
N PHE A 97 -7.70 2.53 2.04
CA PHE A 97 -8.88 2.07 2.75
C PHE A 97 -10.16 2.42 2.00
N SER A 98 -10.98 1.41 1.74
CA SER A 98 -12.33 1.58 1.21
C SER A 98 -13.25 0.47 1.68
N ASN A 99 -14.52 0.79 1.98
CA ASN A 99 -15.54 -0.18 2.40
C ASN A 99 -15.07 -1.12 3.53
N ASN A 100 -14.34 -0.58 4.50
CA ASN A 100 -13.77 -1.31 5.62
C ASN A 100 -12.76 -2.42 5.22
N MET A 101 -12.14 -2.30 4.06
CA MET A 101 -11.07 -3.16 3.56
C MET A 101 -9.84 -2.33 3.21
N LEU A 102 -8.69 -2.96 3.25
CA LEU A 102 -7.42 -2.40 2.86
C LEU A 102 -7.01 -2.97 1.50
N PHE A 103 -6.76 -2.09 0.53
CA PHE A 103 -6.30 -2.43 -0.82
C PHE A 103 -4.84 -2.01 -0.98
N ILE A 104 -4.00 -2.89 -1.54
CA ILE A 104 -2.56 -2.68 -1.63
C ILE A 104 -2.02 -3.28 -2.90
N GLY A 105 -1.19 -2.50 -3.62
CA GLY A 105 -0.36 -3.02 -4.71
C GLY A 105 1.00 -3.49 -4.20
N PHE A 106 1.55 -4.54 -4.81
CA PHE A 106 2.85 -5.09 -4.47
C PHE A 106 3.80 -5.12 -5.67
N ALA A 107 5.10 -5.13 -5.37
CA ALA A 107 6.18 -5.23 -6.35
C ALA A 107 6.23 -6.57 -7.11
N ASN A 108 5.38 -7.53 -6.79
CA ASN A 108 5.16 -8.75 -7.57
C ASN A 108 4.07 -8.60 -8.67
N GLY A 109 3.56 -7.39 -8.86
CA GLY A 109 2.51 -7.11 -9.83
C GLY A 109 1.09 -7.45 -9.37
N ASN A 110 0.91 -7.79 -8.09
CA ASN A 110 -0.38 -8.17 -7.53
C ASN A 110 -1.07 -6.98 -6.85
N LEU A 111 -2.40 -6.99 -6.90
CA LEU A 111 -3.26 -6.20 -6.04
C LEU A 111 -3.90 -7.13 -5.00
N ALA A 112 -3.84 -6.74 -3.74
CA ALA A 112 -4.45 -7.48 -2.64
C ALA A 112 -5.56 -6.71 -1.95
N MET A 113 -6.52 -7.44 -1.40
CA MET A 113 -7.52 -6.96 -0.44
C MET A 113 -7.32 -7.67 0.89
N ILE A 114 -7.12 -6.90 1.95
CA ILE A 114 -6.82 -7.38 3.29
C ILE A 114 -7.88 -6.89 4.27
N ASP A 115 -8.29 -7.78 5.16
CA ASP A 115 -9.14 -7.42 6.30
C ASP A 115 -8.30 -6.62 7.32
N PRO A 116 -8.63 -5.36 7.59
CA PRO A 116 -7.76 -4.50 8.40
C PRO A 116 -7.74 -4.86 9.88
N ASP A 117 -8.73 -5.58 10.39
CA ASP A 117 -8.79 -5.94 11.81
C ASP A 117 -7.96 -7.19 12.12
N SER A 118 -7.84 -8.10 11.15
CA SER A 118 -7.18 -9.40 11.34
C SER A 118 -5.91 -9.59 10.54
N GLY A 119 -5.65 -8.78 9.51
CA GLY A 119 -4.55 -8.97 8.57
C GLY A 119 -4.77 -10.13 7.57
N VAL A 120 -5.96 -10.74 7.57
CA VAL A 120 -6.28 -11.85 6.67
C VAL A 120 -6.46 -11.34 5.25
N VAL A 121 -5.69 -11.89 4.32
CA VAL A 121 -5.84 -11.61 2.89
C VAL A 121 -7.12 -12.27 2.39
N ARG A 122 -8.03 -11.48 1.87
CA ARG A 122 -9.28 -11.96 1.25
C ARG A 122 -9.03 -12.47 -0.16
N TRP A 123 -8.20 -11.76 -0.91
CA TRP A 123 -7.67 -12.17 -2.20
C TRP A 123 -6.40 -11.37 -2.54
N GLU A 124 -5.55 -11.98 -3.36
CA GLU A 124 -4.39 -11.36 -4.00
C GLU A 124 -4.37 -11.82 -5.45
N ILE A 125 -4.39 -10.87 -6.40
CA ILE A 125 -4.63 -11.14 -7.82
C ILE A 125 -3.60 -10.41 -8.66
N PRO A 126 -2.96 -11.11 -9.63
CA PRO A 126 -2.04 -10.47 -10.56
C PRO A 126 -2.79 -9.52 -11.49
N LEU A 127 -2.34 -8.26 -11.56
CA LEU A 127 -2.88 -7.27 -12.47
C LEU A 127 -2.49 -7.57 -13.92
N THR A 128 -1.36 -8.22 -14.13
CA THR A 128 -0.84 -8.56 -15.44
C THR A 128 -0.67 -10.07 -15.59
N LEU A 129 -1.03 -10.62 -16.75
CA LEU A 129 -0.66 -11.99 -17.12
C LEU A 129 0.68 -11.90 -17.84
N SER A 130 1.78 -12.16 -17.13
CA SER A 130 3.10 -12.17 -17.73
C SER A 130 3.36 -13.53 -18.41
N GLU A 131 3.56 -13.52 -19.73
CA GLU A 131 4.15 -14.65 -20.48
C GLU A 131 5.68 -14.53 -20.55
N ALA A 132 6.29 -13.64 -19.75
CA ALA A 132 7.69 -13.32 -19.79
C ALA A 132 8.57 -14.57 -19.51
N SER A 133 9.53 -14.78 -20.40
CA SER A 133 10.44 -15.93 -20.36
C SER A 133 11.71 -15.67 -19.56
N SER A 134 11.98 -14.41 -19.18
CA SER A 134 13.17 -13.99 -18.42
C SER A 134 12.80 -13.21 -17.15
N GLU A 135 13.68 -13.25 -16.13
CA GLU A 135 13.49 -12.48 -14.90
C GLU A 135 13.53 -10.95 -15.12
N PHE A 136 14.30 -10.49 -16.12
CA PHE A 136 14.40 -9.06 -16.48
C PHE A 136 13.11 -8.52 -17.13
N GLU A 137 12.37 -9.37 -17.85
CA GLU A 137 11.07 -9.02 -18.44
C GLU A 137 9.94 -9.06 -17.42
N ARG A 138 10.21 -9.50 -16.18
CA ARG A 138 9.24 -9.65 -15.09
C ARG A 138 9.26 -8.54 -14.06
N ILE A 139 9.91 -7.41 -14.32
CA ILE A 139 9.80 -6.24 -13.43
C ILE A 139 8.41 -5.64 -13.65
N ILE A 140 7.43 -6.23 -13.00
CA ILE A 140 6.04 -5.77 -12.98
C ILE A 140 5.79 -5.29 -11.57
N ASP A 141 5.67 -3.98 -11.39
CA ASP A 141 5.50 -3.37 -10.08
C ASP A 141 4.18 -2.60 -10.03
N VAL A 142 3.46 -2.69 -8.92
CA VAL A 142 2.23 -1.91 -8.68
C VAL A 142 2.59 -0.77 -7.74
N ASP A 143 3.05 0.34 -8.32
CA ASP A 143 3.40 1.55 -7.57
C ASP A 143 2.20 2.50 -7.40
N ALA A 144 1.25 2.44 -8.32
CA ALA A 144 0.08 3.32 -8.30
C ALA A 144 -0.89 2.96 -7.16
N LYS A 145 -1.40 3.99 -6.49
CA LYS A 145 -2.45 3.86 -5.48
C LYS A 145 -3.70 3.22 -6.10
N PRO A 146 -4.28 2.16 -5.51
CA PRO A 146 -5.49 1.54 -6.03
C PRO A 146 -6.70 2.49 -5.96
N ILE A 147 -7.59 2.39 -6.96
CA ILE A 147 -8.89 3.07 -6.95
C ILE A 147 -9.98 2.04 -6.65
N VAL A 148 -10.89 2.39 -5.73
CA VAL A 148 -12.08 1.58 -5.44
C VAL A 148 -13.32 2.36 -5.78
N THR A 149 -14.10 1.85 -6.72
CA THR A 149 -15.34 2.48 -7.19
C THR A 149 -16.34 1.46 -7.70
N SER A 150 -17.62 1.67 -7.44
CA SER A 150 -18.73 0.85 -8.01
C SER A 150 -18.54 -0.67 -7.83
N GLY A 151 -17.96 -1.11 -6.70
CA GLY A 151 -17.71 -2.54 -6.44
C GLY A 151 -16.50 -3.13 -7.14
N LEU A 152 -15.69 -2.29 -7.80
CA LEU A 152 -14.45 -2.65 -8.45
C LEU A 152 -13.24 -2.09 -7.69
N ALA A 153 -12.19 -2.88 -7.61
CA ALA A 153 -10.85 -2.44 -7.27
C ALA A 153 -10.02 -2.35 -8.56
N ILE A 154 -9.48 -1.18 -8.83
CA ILE A 154 -8.71 -0.90 -10.04
C ILE A 154 -7.27 -0.66 -9.64
N GLY A 155 -6.37 -1.42 -10.21
CA GLY A 155 -4.93 -1.28 -10.05
C GLY A 155 -4.22 -1.14 -11.39
N ALA A 156 -3.04 -0.57 -11.36
CA ALA A 156 -2.21 -0.41 -12.54
C ALA A 156 -0.78 -0.83 -12.22
N ALA A 157 -0.17 -1.55 -13.14
CA ALA A 157 1.20 -2.05 -13.01
C ALA A 157 2.12 -1.36 -14.02
N TYR A 158 3.36 -1.10 -13.57
CA TYR A 158 4.44 -0.72 -14.47
C TYR A 158 4.80 -1.88 -15.39
N GLN A 159 5.03 -1.61 -16.68
CA GLN A 159 5.25 -2.62 -17.72
C GLN A 159 4.21 -3.76 -17.75
N GLY A 160 2.97 -3.43 -17.38
CA GLY A 160 1.93 -4.40 -17.23
C GLY A 160 0.59 -3.95 -17.82
N SER A 161 -0.42 -3.90 -16.99
CA SER A 161 -1.76 -3.51 -17.40
C SER A 161 -2.51 -2.76 -16.31
N ILE A 162 -3.54 -2.04 -16.72
CA ILE A 162 -4.60 -1.59 -15.83
C ILE A 162 -5.63 -2.72 -15.77
N SER A 163 -6.03 -3.13 -14.57
CA SER A 163 -7.02 -4.16 -14.38
C SER A 163 -8.08 -3.73 -13.38
N ALA A 164 -9.33 -4.06 -13.67
CA ALA A 164 -10.44 -3.91 -12.74
C ALA A 164 -10.88 -5.28 -12.23
N ILE A 165 -10.91 -5.42 -10.91
CA ILE A 165 -11.26 -6.63 -10.20
C ILE A 165 -12.56 -6.40 -9.45
N GLU A 166 -13.56 -7.26 -9.67
CA GLU A 166 -14.79 -7.25 -8.89
C GLU A 166 -14.51 -7.70 -7.46
N ILE A 167 -14.81 -6.84 -6.49
CA ILE A 167 -14.41 -7.03 -5.09
C ILE A 167 -15.01 -8.29 -4.48
N GLN A 168 -16.29 -8.59 -4.81
CA GLN A 168 -17.00 -9.73 -4.20
C GLN A 168 -16.58 -11.07 -4.78
N SER A 169 -16.44 -11.15 -6.11
CA SER A 169 -16.12 -12.42 -6.80
C SER A 169 -14.63 -12.64 -6.99
N SER A 170 -13.83 -11.63 -6.74
CA SER A 170 -12.38 -11.61 -7.02
C SER A 170 -12.03 -11.91 -8.49
N ARG A 171 -12.93 -11.61 -9.42
CA ARG A 171 -12.71 -11.83 -10.86
C ARG A 171 -12.22 -10.57 -11.52
N THR A 172 -11.25 -10.69 -12.40
CA THR A 172 -10.88 -9.61 -13.32
C THR A 172 -12.03 -9.38 -14.32
N VAL A 173 -12.65 -8.19 -14.25
CA VAL A 173 -13.76 -7.81 -15.14
C VAL A 173 -13.23 -7.34 -16.48
N TRP A 174 -12.17 -6.55 -16.46
CA TRP A 174 -11.46 -6.12 -17.66
C TRP A 174 -9.98 -5.87 -17.35
N ARG A 175 -9.19 -5.94 -18.40
CA ARG A 175 -7.77 -5.65 -18.40
C ARG A 175 -7.41 -4.92 -19.68
N GLN A 176 -6.54 -3.94 -19.58
CA GLN A 176 -6.02 -3.19 -20.70
C GLN A 176 -4.50 -3.04 -20.55
N ASP A 177 -3.75 -3.45 -21.55
CA ASP A 177 -2.32 -3.29 -21.56
C ASP A 177 -1.95 -1.80 -21.54
N SER A 178 -1.18 -1.42 -20.57
CA SER A 178 -0.71 -0.05 -20.35
C SER A 178 0.43 -0.06 -19.36
N SER A 179 1.35 0.86 -19.49
CA SER A 179 2.41 1.04 -18.50
C SER A 179 2.14 2.31 -17.72
N ILE A 180 1.92 2.18 -16.41
CA ILE A 180 1.68 3.32 -15.53
C ILE A 180 2.71 3.29 -14.41
N PHE A 181 3.39 4.43 -14.24
CA PHE A 181 4.44 4.65 -13.25
C PHE A 181 4.02 5.62 -12.12
N GLN A 182 2.88 6.29 -12.27
CA GLN A 182 2.37 7.28 -11.30
C GLN A 182 0.92 7.01 -10.95
N ASP A 183 0.45 7.64 -9.87
CA ASP A 183 -0.94 7.57 -9.49
C ASP A 183 -1.87 8.08 -10.60
N PHE A 184 -3.03 7.50 -10.66
CA PHE A 184 -4.11 7.89 -11.55
C PHE A 184 -5.34 8.34 -10.75
N ILE A 185 -6.14 9.19 -11.34
CA ILE A 185 -7.36 9.71 -10.70
C ILE A 185 -8.59 9.24 -11.47
N SER A 186 -9.67 8.94 -10.75
CA SER A 186 -10.98 8.73 -11.37
C SER A 186 -11.71 10.06 -11.46
N TYR A 187 -12.21 10.39 -12.67
CA TYR A 187 -13.15 11.48 -12.86
C TYR A 187 -14.57 10.92 -12.90
N ARG A 188 -15.48 11.57 -12.18
CA ARG A 188 -16.93 11.32 -12.29
C ARG A 188 -17.54 12.20 -13.36
#